data_b6e43c96b87527143304a599351ddcd2
#
_entry.id   b6e43c96b87527143304a599351ddcd2
#
_cell.length_a   1.000
_cell.length_b   1.000
_cell.length_c   1.000
_cell.angle_alpha   90.00
_cell.angle_beta   90.00
_cell.angle_gamma   90.00
#
_symmetry.space_group_name_H-M   'P 1'
#
loop_
_entity.id
_entity.type
_entity.pdbx_description
1 polymer ?
#
loop_
_entity_poly.entity_id
_entity_poly.type
_entity_poly.pdbx_seq_one_letter_code
_entity_poly.pdbx_strand_id
1 'polypeptide(L)'
;MKSEKKSQEDESNILAVVRVRGLVNLRHDIKKTFEYLNLHTKNWCIVVEDTPTLKGMVLKVKDYVTWGEISKDTLDEMIKMRGELYQGRLKDSKSHMEYNKFVIIDGKKYNRFFRLSPPKKGYGRKGIKFTFVQGGALGYRGEKINDLLRRMI
;
A
#
# COMPACT_ATOMS: atom_id res chain seq x y z
N MET A 1 37.35 -6.12 5.61
CA MET A 1 36.51 -4.92 5.66
C MET A 1 35.63 -4.79 4.41
N LYS A 2 34.76 -5.74 4.12
CA LYS A 2 33.81 -5.71 2.99
C LYS A 2 32.41 -6.26 3.31
N SER A 3 32.09 -6.53 4.58
CA SER A 3 30.83 -7.17 5.00
C SER A 3 29.83 -6.26 5.73
N GLU A 4 30.18 -5.01 6.02
CA GLU A 4 29.30 -4.11 6.80
C GLU A 4 28.44 -3.15 5.97
N LYS A 5 28.68 -3.08 4.62
CA LYS A 5 27.87 -2.20 3.74
C LYS A 5 26.60 -2.83 3.19
N LYS A 6 26.40 -4.14 3.37
CA LYS A 6 25.25 -4.85 2.78
C LYS A 6 24.00 -4.83 3.66
N SER A 7 24.12 -4.49 4.94
CA SER A 7 23.00 -4.49 5.90
C SER A 7 22.22 -3.16 5.96
N GLN A 8 22.69 -2.09 5.34
CA GLN A 8 22.02 -0.78 5.34
C GLN A 8 21.25 -0.45 4.05
N GLU A 9 21.46 -1.23 2.97
CA GLU A 9 20.77 -1.02 1.69
C GLU A 9 19.42 -1.75 1.60
N ASP A 10 19.16 -2.74 2.45
CA ASP A 10 17.91 -3.52 2.43
C ASP A 10 16.75 -2.88 3.22
N GLU A 11 16.96 -1.77 3.92
CA GLU A 11 15.96 -1.16 4.80
C GLU A 11 15.03 -0.12 4.12
N SER A 12 15.32 0.31 2.89
CA SER A 12 14.65 1.47 2.28
C SER A 12 13.74 1.16 1.09
N ASN A 13 13.49 -0.10 0.77
CA ASN A 13 12.80 -0.46 -0.48
C ASN A 13 11.34 -0.94 -0.31
N ILE A 14 10.66 -0.52 0.76
CA ILE A 14 9.25 -0.87 0.96
C ILE A 14 8.39 0.38 0.80
N LEU A 15 7.45 0.31 -0.13
CA LEU A 15 6.50 1.39 -0.41
C LEU A 15 5.12 1.06 0.16
N ALA A 16 4.52 2.03 0.82
CA ALA A 16 3.11 2.02 1.14
C ALA A 16 2.33 2.81 0.10
N VAL A 17 1.28 2.22 -0.44
CA VAL A 17 0.39 2.85 -1.43
C VAL A 17 -1.01 2.89 -0.85
N VAL A 18 -1.57 4.08 -0.70
CA VAL A 18 -2.90 4.32 -0.16
C VAL A 18 -3.82 4.85 -1.24
N ARG A 19 -4.97 4.22 -1.40
CA ARG A 19 -5.98 4.71 -2.32
C ARG A 19 -6.81 5.82 -1.68
N VAL A 20 -6.81 6.98 -2.30
CA VAL A 20 -7.49 8.19 -1.81
C VAL A 20 -8.86 8.39 -2.47
N ARG A 21 -8.94 8.17 -3.80
CA ARG A 21 -10.17 8.42 -4.56
C ARG A 21 -10.96 7.15 -4.86
N GLY A 22 -12.27 7.31 -5.00
CA GLY A 22 -13.22 6.23 -5.27
C GLY A 22 -13.13 5.64 -6.68
N LEU A 23 -14.11 4.79 -7.03
CA LEU A 23 -14.17 3.98 -8.26
C LEU A 23 -15.05 4.60 -9.35
N VAL A 24 -15.77 5.67 -9.07
CA VAL A 24 -16.78 6.21 -10.00
C VAL A 24 -16.10 6.78 -11.24
N ASN A 25 -16.60 6.42 -12.42
CA ASN A 25 -16.12 6.89 -13.73
C ASN A 25 -14.64 6.63 -14.02
N LEU A 26 -14.10 5.48 -13.55
CA LEU A 26 -12.76 5.06 -13.88
C LEU A 26 -12.69 4.39 -15.26
N ARG A 27 -11.64 4.70 -16.00
CA ARG A 27 -11.28 3.98 -17.21
C ARG A 27 -10.98 2.52 -16.87
N HIS A 28 -11.30 1.62 -17.78
CA HIS A 28 -11.16 0.18 -17.60
C HIS A 28 -9.71 -0.26 -17.29
N ASP A 29 -8.73 0.34 -17.94
CA ASP A 29 -7.31 0.07 -17.73
C ASP A 29 -6.82 0.47 -16.31
N ILE A 30 -7.31 1.60 -15.78
CA ILE A 30 -7.05 2.05 -14.41
C ILE A 30 -7.71 1.10 -13.40
N LYS A 31 -8.96 0.69 -13.67
CA LYS A 31 -9.69 -0.25 -12.83
C LYS A 31 -8.96 -1.59 -12.71
N LYS A 32 -8.51 -2.15 -13.83
CA LYS A 32 -7.68 -3.36 -13.84
C LYS A 32 -6.38 -3.21 -13.05
N THR A 33 -5.71 -2.05 -13.16
CA THR A 33 -4.49 -1.81 -12.38
C THR A 33 -4.78 -1.82 -10.88
N PHE A 34 -5.90 -1.27 -10.43
CA PHE A 34 -6.32 -1.37 -9.02
C PHE A 34 -6.64 -2.80 -8.57
N GLU A 35 -7.22 -3.61 -9.43
CA GLU A 35 -7.46 -5.04 -9.17
C GLU A 35 -6.14 -5.79 -8.97
N TYR A 36 -5.14 -5.54 -9.83
CA TYR A 36 -3.79 -6.14 -9.66
C TYR A 36 -3.07 -5.67 -8.39
N LEU A 37 -3.27 -4.42 -7.99
CA LEU A 37 -2.72 -3.87 -6.75
C LEU A 37 -3.53 -4.25 -5.50
N ASN A 38 -4.65 -4.96 -5.63
CA ASN A 38 -5.59 -5.27 -4.54
C ASN A 38 -6.13 -4.01 -3.81
N LEU A 39 -6.22 -2.88 -4.50
CA LEU A 39 -6.75 -1.63 -3.99
C LEU A 39 -8.20 -1.42 -4.46
N HIS A 40 -9.13 -2.22 -3.95
CA HIS A 40 -10.52 -2.22 -4.42
C HIS A 40 -11.34 -1.02 -3.91
N THR A 41 -11.05 -0.52 -2.73
CA THR A 41 -11.84 0.54 -2.09
C THR A 41 -10.95 1.71 -1.66
N LYS A 42 -11.52 2.90 -1.52
CA LYS A 42 -10.81 4.05 -0.94
C LYS A 42 -10.35 3.76 0.49
N ASN A 43 -9.29 4.40 0.92
CA ASN A 43 -8.62 4.22 2.21
C ASN A 43 -7.97 2.84 2.41
N TRP A 44 -7.94 1.98 1.41
CA TRP A 44 -7.15 0.77 1.47
C TRP A 44 -5.68 1.09 1.21
N CYS A 45 -4.82 0.39 1.91
CA CYS A 45 -3.37 0.48 1.80
C CYS A 45 -2.80 -0.88 1.42
N ILE A 46 -1.80 -0.87 0.57
CA ILE A 46 -0.92 -2.02 0.31
C ILE A 46 0.51 -1.64 0.65
N VAL A 47 1.26 -2.63 1.04
CA VAL A 47 2.71 -2.52 1.25
C VAL A 47 3.40 -3.43 0.26
N VAL A 48 4.27 -2.85 -0.55
CA VAL A 48 4.93 -3.54 -1.67
C VAL A 48 6.40 -3.19 -1.71
N GLU A 49 7.20 -4.09 -2.25
CA GLU A 49 8.60 -3.82 -2.53
C GLU A 49 8.74 -2.80 -3.67
N ASP A 50 9.77 -1.97 -3.59
CA ASP A 50 10.06 -0.96 -4.60
C ASP A 50 10.65 -1.58 -5.86
N THR A 51 9.81 -2.19 -6.69
CA THR A 51 10.21 -2.74 -7.99
C THR A 51 9.82 -1.81 -9.15
N PRO A 52 10.59 -1.80 -10.25
CA PRO A 52 10.26 -0.98 -11.42
C PRO A 52 8.86 -1.25 -11.97
N THR A 53 8.42 -2.51 -11.94
CA THR A 53 7.09 -2.92 -12.39
C THR A 53 5.98 -2.31 -11.52
N LEU A 54 6.12 -2.38 -10.19
CA LEU A 54 5.16 -1.79 -9.26
C LEU A 54 5.16 -0.27 -9.32
N LYS A 55 6.34 0.37 -9.46
CA LYS A 55 6.42 1.81 -9.75
C LYS A 55 5.63 2.20 -10.99
N GLY A 56 5.76 1.45 -12.07
CA GLY A 56 4.98 1.68 -13.30
C GLY A 56 3.46 1.59 -13.08
N MET A 57 3.00 0.58 -12.31
CA MET A 57 1.57 0.45 -11.96
C MET A 57 1.09 1.60 -11.07
N VAL A 58 1.87 1.99 -10.06
CA VAL A 58 1.54 3.12 -9.17
C VAL A 58 1.49 4.44 -9.93
N LEU A 59 2.44 4.69 -10.84
CA LEU A 59 2.45 5.88 -11.69
C LEU A 59 1.23 5.94 -12.61
N LYS A 60 0.76 4.80 -13.11
CA LYS A 60 -0.47 4.74 -13.93
C LYS A 60 -1.71 5.19 -13.15
N VAL A 61 -1.77 4.94 -11.87
CA VAL A 61 -2.89 5.32 -10.99
C VAL A 61 -2.60 6.53 -10.09
N LYS A 62 -1.54 7.29 -10.37
CA LYS A 62 -1.05 8.41 -9.56
C LYS A 62 -2.12 9.43 -9.15
N ASP A 63 -3.12 9.64 -9.99
CA ASP A 63 -4.19 10.63 -9.77
C ASP A 63 -5.27 10.15 -8.79
N TYR A 64 -5.12 8.93 -8.25
CA TYR A 64 -6.06 8.30 -7.34
C TYR A 64 -5.43 7.82 -6.04
N VAL A 65 -4.11 7.73 -5.98
CA VAL A 65 -3.35 7.19 -4.86
C VAL A 65 -2.32 8.17 -4.32
N THR A 66 -1.88 7.92 -3.11
CA THR A 66 -0.68 8.52 -2.53
C THR A 66 0.26 7.42 -2.08
N TRP A 67 1.55 7.61 -2.20
CA TRP A 67 2.55 6.61 -1.83
C TRP A 67 3.83 7.24 -1.27
N GLY A 68 4.60 6.43 -0.60
CA GLY A 68 5.90 6.81 -0.05
C GLY A 68 6.56 5.67 0.69
N GLU A 69 7.75 5.90 1.19
CA GLU A 69 8.55 4.94 1.93
C GLU A 69 7.98 4.76 3.34
N ILE A 70 7.65 3.52 3.68
CA ILE A 70 7.15 3.17 5.02
C ILE A 70 8.30 2.77 5.93
N SER A 71 8.29 3.29 7.17
CA SER A 71 9.19 2.83 8.24
C SER A 71 8.73 1.50 8.84
N LYS A 72 9.66 0.71 9.35
CA LYS A 72 9.36 -0.57 10.03
C LYS A 72 8.39 -0.38 11.18
N ASP A 73 8.60 0.62 12.02
CA ASP A 73 7.75 0.92 13.18
C ASP A 73 6.29 1.16 12.76
N THR A 74 6.07 1.94 11.69
CA THR A 74 4.72 2.22 11.18
C THR A 74 4.09 0.98 10.55
N LEU A 75 4.89 0.14 9.90
CA LEU A 75 4.43 -1.13 9.36
C LEU A 75 3.97 -2.08 10.47
N ASP A 76 4.75 -2.22 11.54
CA ASP A 76 4.42 -3.06 12.69
C ASP A 76 3.15 -2.56 13.41
N GLU A 77 3.02 -1.25 13.61
CA GLU A 77 1.80 -0.64 14.13
C GLU A 77 0.58 -0.98 13.25
N MET A 78 0.74 -0.88 11.93
CA MET A 78 -0.33 -1.15 10.97
C MET A 78 -0.74 -2.64 10.97
N ILE A 79 0.23 -3.55 11.03
CA ILE A 79 -0.03 -5.00 11.13
C ILE A 79 -0.76 -5.32 12.42
N LYS A 80 -0.30 -4.76 13.54
CA LYS A 80 -0.87 -5.00 14.88
C LYS A 80 -2.31 -4.50 15.00
N MET A 81 -2.61 -3.33 14.44
CA MET A 81 -3.92 -2.66 14.60
C MET A 81 -4.90 -3.00 13.49
N ARG A 82 -4.43 -3.22 12.27
CA ARG A 82 -5.25 -3.38 11.05
C ARG A 82 -4.92 -4.63 10.24
N GLY A 83 -4.00 -5.47 10.71
CA GLY A 83 -3.69 -6.74 10.05
C GLY A 83 -4.86 -7.71 10.14
N GLU A 84 -5.36 -8.17 9.00
CA GLU A 84 -6.41 -9.18 8.91
C GLU A 84 -5.80 -10.52 8.53
N LEU A 85 -6.07 -11.56 9.32
CA LEU A 85 -5.64 -12.91 9.01
C LEU A 85 -6.31 -13.41 7.73
N TYR A 86 -5.54 -14.04 6.86
CA TYR A 86 -6.06 -14.62 5.64
C TYR A 86 -6.91 -15.87 5.94
N GLN A 87 -8.17 -15.83 5.56
CA GLN A 87 -9.14 -16.92 5.75
C GLN A 87 -9.53 -17.61 4.43
N GLY A 88 -8.90 -17.25 3.32
CA GLY A 88 -9.21 -17.80 2.01
C GLY A 88 -8.63 -19.20 1.78
N ARG A 89 -9.04 -19.83 0.68
CA ARG A 89 -8.49 -21.12 0.26
C ARG A 89 -7.02 -20.98 -0.12
N LEU A 90 -6.19 -21.92 0.32
CA LEU A 90 -4.76 -21.98 0.01
C LEU A 90 -4.49 -22.71 -1.30
N LYS A 91 -5.31 -23.72 -1.63
CA LYS A 91 -5.18 -24.58 -2.81
C LYS A 91 -6.53 -24.80 -3.47
N ASP A 92 -6.48 -25.12 -4.75
CA ASP A 92 -7.65 -25.63 -5.47
C ASP A 92 -8.09 -27.00 -4.94
N SER A 93 -9.36 -27.40 -5.20
CA SER A 93 -9.93 -28.67 -4.77
C SER A 93 -9.13 -29.90 -5.25
N LYS A 94 -8.43 -29.79 -6.38
CA LYS A 94 -7.54 -30.81 -6.94
C LYS A 94 -6.07 -30.63 -6.59
N SER A 95 -5.70 -29.65 -5.76
CA SER A 95 -4.32 -29.31 -5.35
C SER A 95 -3.35 -28.99 -6.51
N HIS A 96 -3.86 -28.68 -7.71
CA HIS A 96 -3.06 -28.32 -8.86
C HIS A 96 -2.57 -26.86 -8.84
N MET A 97 -3.30 -25.97 -8.16
CA MET A 97 -2.94 -24.56 -8.08
C MET A 97 -2.89 -24.08 -6.63
N GLU A 98 -1.80 -23.43 -6.27
CA GLU A 98 -1.67 -22.74 -4.99
C GLU A 98 -2.01 -21.26 -5.15
N TYR A 99 -2.87 -20.75 -4.27
CA TYR A 99 -3.25 -19.34 -4.28
C TYR A 99 -2.31 -18.53 -3.40
N ASN A 100 -1.51 -17.68 -4.03
CA ASN A 100 -0.56 -16.80 -3.33
C ASN A 100 -1.21 -15.41 -3.06
N LYS A 101 -2.35 -15.37 -2.37
CA LYS A 101 -3.13 -14.16 -2.06
C LYS A 101 -2.85 -13.56 -0.68
N PHE A 102 -1.83 -14.03 0.00
CA PHE A 102 -1.49 -13.64 1.37
C PHE A 102 -0.01 -13.24 1.46
N VAL A 103 0.35 -12.57 2.55
CA VAL A 103 1.72 -12.30 2.96
C VAL A 103 1.97 -13.01 4.29
N ILE A 104 3.13 -13.61 4.44
CA ILE A 104 3.54 -14.27 5.68
C ILE A 104 4.37 -13.27 6.48
N ILE A 105 3.90 -12.94 7.68
CA ILE A 105 4.58 -12.07 8.63
C ILE A 105 4.57 -12.80 9.98
N ASP A 106 5.73 -12.99 10.59
CA ASP A 106 5.89 -13.72 11.87
C ASP A 106 5.18 -15.08 11.91
N GLY A 107 5.25 -15.84 10.80
CA GLY A 107 4.63 -17.14 10.66
C GLY A 107 3.11 -17.16 10.51
N LYS A 108 2.46 -16.00 10.52
CA LYS A 108 1.02 -15.84 10.29
C LYS A 108 0.76 -15.34 8.87
N LYS A 109 -0.36 -15.77 8.28
CA LYS A 109 -0.80 -15.36 6.95
C LYS A 109 -1.75 -14.18 7.06
N TYR A 110 -1.38 -13.05 6.47
CA TYR A 110 -2.20 -11.83 6.42
C TYR A 110 -2.68 -11.52 5.01
N ASN A 111 -3.79 -10.82 4.89
CA ASN A 111 -4.24 -10.26 3.62
C ASN A 111 -3.18 -9.29 3.07
N ARG A 112 -3.06 -9.19 1.74
CA ARG A 112 -2.11 -8.28 1.09
C ARG A 112 -2.48 -6.81 1.18
N PHE A 113 -3.64 -6.49 1.71
CA PHE A 113 -4.15 -5.13 1.86
C PHE A 113 -4.55 -4.87 3.31
N PHE A 114 -4.52 -3.59 3.68
CA PHE A 114 -4.96 -3.10 4.98
C PHE A 114 -6.16 -2.17 4.80
N ARG A 115 -7.22 -2.40 5.55
CA ARG A 115 -8.39 -1.53 5.57
C ARG A 115 -8.19 -0.44 6.60
N LEU A 116 -7.85 0.75 6.13
CA LEU A 116 -7.61 1.90 7.00
C LEU A 116 -8.86 2.76 7.15
N SER A 117 -8.89 3.53 8.23
CA SER A 117 -9.90 4.56 8.47
C SER A 117 -9.56 5.83 7.67
N PRO A 118 -10.52 6.72 7.39
CA PRO A 118 -10.19 8.05 6.89
C PRO A 118 -9.23 8.77 7.85
N PRO A 119 -8.26 9.54 7.33
CA PRO A 119 -7.26 10.17 8.18
C PRO A 119 -7.86 11.21 9.11
N LYS A 120 -7.51 11.17 10.38
CA LYS A 120 -7.80 12.24 11.35
C LYS A 120 -7.19 13.54 10.81
N LYS A 121 -7.93 14.65 10.83
CA LYS A 121 -7.56 15.95 10.25
C LYS A 121 -7.45 15.98 8.70
N GLY A 122 -7.93 14.95 8.01
CA GLY A 122 -7.98 14.88 6.55
C GLY A 122 -6.65 14.60 5.85
N TYR A 123 -6.69 14.61 4.52
CA TYR A 123 -5.54 14.30 3.67
C TYR A 123 -4.61 15.49 3.43
N GLY A 124 -5.14 16.69 3.40
CA GLY A 124 -4.39 17.91 3.12
C GLY A 124 -5.32 19.12 2.94
N ARG A 125 -4.76 20.32 2.98
CA ARG A 125 -5.53 21.60 2.95
C ARG A 125 -6.39 21.76 1.70
N LYS A 126 -5.85 21.36 0.53
CA LYS A 126 -6.54 21.49 -0.77
C LYS A 126 -7.41 20.29 -1.14
N GLY A 127 -7.52 19.29 -0.26
CA GLY A 127 -8.36 18.12 -0.45
C GLY A 127 -7.75 17.05 -1.36
N ILE A 128 -8.62 16.17 -1.87
CA ILE A 128 -8.23 14.93 -2.58
C ILE A 128 -8.05 15.09 -4.09
N LYS A 129 -8.22 16.28 -4.64
CA LYS A 129 -8.07 16.53 -6.10
C LYS A 129 -6.71 17.06 -6.50
N PHE A 130 -5.92 17.54 -5.54
CA PHE A 130 -4.62 18.13 -5.76
C PHE A 130 -3.50 17.22 -5.29
N THR A 131 -2.32 17.39 -5.87
CA THR A 131 -1.12 16.64 -5.48
C THR A 131 -0.60 17.10 -4.11
N PHE A 132 0.15 16.23 -3.44
CA PHE A 132 0.76 16.53 -2.15
C PHE A 132 1.70 17.75 -2.22
N VAL A 133 2.47 17.89 -3.30
CA VAL A 133 3.37 19.03 -3.54
C VAL A 133 2.60 20.36 -3.57
N GLN A 134 1.37 20.36 -4.07
CA GLN A 134 0.49 21.52 -4.11
C GLN A 134 -0.31 21.74 -2.81
N GLY A 135 -0.11 20.91 -1.80
CA GLY A 135 -0.84 20.95 -0.54
C GLY A 135 -2.11 20.07 -0.50
N GLY A 136 -2.24 19.15 -1.45
CA GLY A 136 -3.33 18.18 -1.54
C GLY A 136 -2.95 16.78 -1.02
N ALA A 137 -3.63 15.77 -1.56
CA ALA A 137 -3.56 14.40 -1.07
C ALA A 137 -2.75 13.45 -1.95
N LEU A 138 -2.69 13.69 -3.25
CA LEU A 138 -2.28 12.71 -4.25
C LEU A 138 -0.78 12.70 -4.52
N GLY A 139 -0.30 11.58 -5.02
CA GLY A 139 1.07 11.45 -5.50
C GLY A 139 2.08 11.06 -4.42
N TYR A 140 3.34 11.26 -4.75
CA TYR A 140 4.45 10.87 -3.89
C TYR A 140 4.59 11.78 -2.67
N ARG A 141 4.74 11.18 -1.50
CA ARG A 141 4.89 11.87 -0.21
C ARG A 141 6.26 11.63 0.46
N GLY A 142 7.04 10.67 -0.04
CA GLY A 142 8.25 10.24 0.65
C GLY A 142 7.94 9.72 2.06
N GLU A 143 8.80 9.99 3.01
CA GLU A 143 8.65 9.57 4.41
C GLU A 143 7.42 10.13 5.13
N LYS A 144 6.82 11.23 4.63
CA LYS A 144 5.59 11.82 5.20
C LYS A 144 4.36 10.92 5.07
N ILE A 145 4.48 9.80 4.34
CA ILE A 145 3.45 8.77 4.30
C ILE A 145 3.22 8.14 5.68
N ASN A 146 4.26 8.04 6.50
CA ASN A 146 4.19 7.47 7.85
C ASN A 146 3.25 8.28 8.76
N ASP A 147 3.32 9.62 8.72
CA ASP A 147 2.39 10.48 9.45
C ASP A 147 0.94 10.27 9.00
N LEU A 148 0.72 10.17 7.69
CA LEU A 148 -0.61 9.89 7.15
C LEU A 148 -1.13 8.54 7.65
N LEU A 149 -0.34 7.47 7.56
CA LEU A 149 -0.73 6.12 7.97
C LEU A 149 -1.08 6.07 9.46
N ARG A 150 -0.29 6.69 10.34
CA ARG A 150 -0.60 6.79 11.77
C ARG A 150 -1.91 7.50 12.07
N ARG A 151 -2.29 8.47 11.23
CA ARG A 151 -3.60 9.13 11.34
C ARG A 151 -4.76 8.31 10.77
N MET A 152 -4.47 7.27 10.01
CA MET A 152 -5.46 6.37 9.39
C MET A 152 -5.63 5.04 10.14
N ILE A 153 -4.67 4.69 10.97
CA ILE A 153 -4.75 3.56 11.90
C ILE A 153 -5.72 3.86 13.03
#